data_a5ddc9f67d9ed1f4fa2d9f54482f4963
#
_entry.id   a5ddc9f67d9ed1f4fa2d9f54482f4963
#
_cell.length_a   1.000
_cell.length_b   1.000
_cell.length_c   1.000
_cell.angle_alpha   90.00
_cell.angle_beta   90.00
_cell.angle_gamma   90.00
#
_symmetry.space_group_name_H-M   'P 1'
#
loop_
_entity.id
_entity.type
_entity.pdbx_description
1 polymer ?
#
loop_
_entity_poly.entity_id
_entity_poly.type
_entity_poly.pdbx_seq_one_letter_code
_entity_poly.pdbx_strand_id
1 'polypeptide(L)'
;MALMIQDTTLREGQQTAFVSFTREQKLELAAMLSDFGVDFIDIMPAASPREQAMNKELNGMGLRPNVVSLCRTMKEDIDKAIEADAKWVGVFQGTSQIHLESKLRMDEDASIRKIEEAVSYAASRGLKARFGLEDASRTSYDYLIRTCRAARDAGACRITLADTLGAMRPDRMKELVAKVKAEAGLPIDVHCHNDLGLALANSLAAYEAGASCVHTTINGCGERVGIVKLAELVMAMEILYGERLNVKKEMLYALSEKFSEFSGIPTCPLMPVVGKNAFRHKSGIHTAALLRDKRTYELFEPQSVGNRRRYILGEYTGKALMKHLSDSLHMNLSDEQIQRELRKIKGKGGDIFDFRD
;
A
#
# COMPACT_ATOMS: atom_id res chain seq x y z
N MET A 1 18.11 -5.30 -7.84
CA MET A 1 17.93 -4.23 -6.82
C MET A 1 16.71 -4.61 -6.00
N ALA A 2 16.73 -4.42 -4.69
CA ALA A 2 15.55 -4.63 -3.86
C ALA A 2 14.41 -3.70 -4.30
N LEU A 3 13.16 -4.17 -4.23
CA LEU A 3 11.99 -3.37 -4.52
C LEU A 3 11.87 -2.24 -3.48
N MET A 4 11.65 -1.02 -3.94
CA MET A 4 11.35 0.13 -3.08
C MET A 4 9.85 0.25 -2.83
N ILE A 5 9.50 0.83 -1.69
CA ILE A 5 8.12 1.16 -1.33
C ILE A 5 7.97 2.68 -1.25
N GLN A 6 6.99 3.20 -1.99
CA GLN A 6 6.45 4.52 -1.69
C GLN A 6 5.12 4.37 -0.97
N ASP A 7 5.03 4.85 0.25
CA ASP A 7 3.73 4.93 0.93
C ASP A 7 3.07 6.29 0.65
N THR A 8 1.84 6.24 0.15
CA THR A 8 1.06 7.42 -0.25
C THR A 8 -0.10 7.69 0.70
N THR A 9 -0.08 7.15 1.92
CA THR A 9 -1.16 7.30 2.91
C THR A 9 -1.46 8.76 3.23
N LEU A 10 -0.43 9.60 3.34
CA LEU A 10 -0.59 11.01 3.71
C LEU A 10 -1.24 11.86 2.60
N ARG A 11 -1.23 11.38 1.36
CA ARG A 11 -1.85 12.03 0.21
C ARG A 11 -3.02 11.22 -0.33
N GLU A 12 -2.78 10.02 -0.89
CA GLU A 12 -3.79 9.15 -1.48
C GLU A 12 -4.78 8.64 -0.43
N GLY A 13 -4.24 8.19 0.73
CA GLY A 13 -5.07 7.72 1.83
C GLY A 13 -6.02 8.79 2.37
N GLN A 14 -5.61 10.06 2.36
CA GLN A 14 -6.47 11.19 2.75
C GLN A 14 -7.55 11.51 1.69
N GLN A 15 -7.40 11.05 0.45
CA GLN A 15 -8.42 11.20 -0.60
C GLN A 15 -9.55 10.16 -0.49
N THR A 16 -9.45 9.22 0.45
CA THR A 16 -10.59 8.36 0.79
C THR A 16 -11.75 9.21 1.30
N ALA A 17 -12.95 8.94 0.79
CA ALA A 17 -14.14 9.68 1.21
C ALA A 17 -14.30 9.70 2.73
N PHE A 18 -14.57 10.87 3.29
CA PHE A 18 -14.74 11.15 4.73
C PHE A 18 -13.47 11.00 5.59
N VAL A 19 -12.29 10.77 5.01
CA VAL A 19 -11.01 10.77 5.75
C VAL A 19 -10.40 12.17 5.71
N SER A 20 -10.02 12.65 6.90
CA SER A 20 -9.27 13.89 7.04
C SER A 20 -8.38 13.82 8.28
N PHE A 21 -7.07 13.81 8.07
CA PHE A 21 -6.13 13.76 9.18
C PHE A 21 -5.86 15.15 9.75
N THR A 22 -5.69 15.24 11.08
CA THR A 22 -5.14 16.45 11.71
C THR A 22 -3.64 16.60 11.37
N ARG A 23 -3.07 17.73 11.70
CA ARG A 23 -1.62 17.96 11.56
C ARG A 23 -0.82 16.93 12.36
N GLU A 24 -1.19 16.72 13.60
CA GLU A 24 -0.55 15.80 14.55
C GLU A 24 -0.65 14.36 14.05
N GLN A 25 -1.80 13.93 13.54
CA GLN A 25 -2.00 12.60 12.98
C GLN A 25 -1.10 12.35 11.74
N LYS A 26 -0.94 13.35 10.86
CA LYS A 26 -0.03 13.23 9.71
C LYS A 26 1.43 13.09 10.15
N LEU A 27 1.86 13.88 11.13
CA LEU A 27 3.22 13.82 11.66
C LEU A 27 3.50 12.48 12.35
N GLU A 28 2.53 11.95 13.10
CA GLU A 28 2.64 10.65 13.75
C GLU A 28 2.70 9.53 12.69
N LEU A 29 1.82 9.52 11.68
CA LEU A 29 1.87 8.55 10.59
C LEU A 29 3.19 8.62 9.82
N ALA A 30 3.69 9.82 9.53
CA ALA A 30 4.98 10.01 8.86
C ALA A 30 6.15 9.42 9.69
N ALA A 31 6.14 9.66 11.00
CA ALA A 31 7.14 9.12 11.91
C ALA A 31 7.07 7.57 11.98
N MET A 32 5.86 7.01 12.05
CA MET A 32 5.67 5.55 12.04
C MET A 32 6.10 4.92 10.71
N LEU A 33 5.79 5.53 9.57
CA LEU A 33 6.24 5.07 8.24
C LEU A 33 7.75 5.17 8.09
N SER A 34 8.36 6.22 8.64
CA SER A 34 9.80 6.38 8.70
C SER A 34 10.47 5.30 9.54
N ASP A 35 9.93 4.98 10.71
CA ASP A 35 10.44 3.90 11.57
C ASP A 35 10.20 2.53 10.93
N PHE A 36 9.06 2.30 10.32
CA PHE A 36 8.74 1.09 9.55
C PHE A 36 9.74 0.86 8.42
N GLY A 37 10.15 1.91 7.71
CA GLY A 37 11.25 1.87 6.76
C GLY A 37 10.86 1.92 5.29
N VAL A 38 9.75 2.58 4.92
CA VAL A 38 9.47 2.90 3.51
C VAL A 38 10.55 3.79 2.91
N ASP A 39 10.69 3.75 1.58
CA ASP A 39 11.73 4.53 0.87
C ASP A 39 11.26 5.95 0.53
N PHE A 40 9.95 6.09 0.28
CA PHE A 40 9.32 7.36 -0.07
C PHE A 40 7.97 7.51 0.65
N ILE A 41 7.62 8.76 0.96
CA ILE A 41 6.25 9.20 1.30
C ILE A 41 5.90 10.37 0.41
N ASP A 42 4.62 10.61 0.12
CA ASP A 42 4.21 11.75 -0.69
C ASP A 42 3.13 12.62 -0.05
N ILE A 43 3.12 13.88 -0.49
CA ILE A 43 2.16 14.90 -0.11
C ILE A 43 1.90 15.83 -1.29
N MET A 44 0.76 16.52 -1.35
CA MET A 44 0.43 17.45 -2.43
C MET A 44 0.33 18.89 -1.90
N PRO A 45 1.43 19.67 -1.91
CA PRO A 45 1.45 21.01 -1.33
C PRO A 45 0.48 21.98 -2.02
N ALA A 46 0.19 21.76 -3.30
CA ALA A 46 -0.73 22.61 -4.06
C ALA A 46 -2.22 22.42 -3.70
N ALA A 47 -2.56 21.39 -2.93
CA ALA A 47 -3.95 21.10 -2.56
C ALA A 47 -4.54 22.17 -1.64
N SER A 48 -3.75 22.71 -0.71
CA SER A 48 -4.17 23.78 0.21
C SER A 48 -2.98 24.41 0.92
N PRO A 49 -3.16 25.61 1.55
CA PRO A 49 -2.13 26.21 2.41
C PRO A 49 -1.70 25.28 3.57
N ARG A 50 -2.64 24.49 4.09
CA ARG A 50 -2.37 23.51 5.15
C ARG A 50 -1.44 22.39 4.65
N GLU A 51 -1.66 21.89 3.44
CA GLU A 51 -0.81 20.86 2.83
C GLU A 51 0.57 21.43 2.47
N GLN A 52 0.67 22.69 2.07
CA GLN A 52 1.95 23.36 1.86
C GLN A 52 2.76 23.47 3.15
N ALA A 53 2.11 23.92 4.25
CA ALA A 53 2.76 23.97 5.56
C ALA A 53 3.20 22.58 6.04
N MET A 54 2.36 21.57 5.86
CA MET A 54 2.67 20.18 6.20
C MET A 54 3.87 19.66 5.40
N ASN A 55 3.94 19.98 4.10
CA ASN A 55 5.08 19.57 3.26
C ASN A 55 6.40 20.14 3.79
N LYS A 56 6.40 21.40 4.22
CA LYS A 56 7.57 22.05 4.83
C LYS A 56 7.99 21.35 6.12
N GLU A 57 7.03 21.02 6.99
CA GLU A 57 7.30 20.32 8.23
C GLU A 57 7.89 18.93 7.98
N LEU A 58 7.29 18.13 7.08
CA LEU A 58 7.78 16.80 6.73
C LEU A 58 9.21 16.84 6.18
N ASN A 59 9.54 17.82 5.32
CA ASN A 59 10.91 17.99 4.81
C ASN A 59 11.90 18.37 5.90
N GLY A 60 11.45 19.07 6.96
CA GLY A 60 12.28 19.46 8.11
C GLY A 60 12.43 18.41 9.21
N MET A 61 11.63 17.33 9.21
CA MET A 61 11.62 16.33 10.30
C MET A 61 12.85 15.39 10.33
N GLY A 62 13.68 15.37 9.29
CA GLY A 62 14.78 14.40 9.22
C GLY A 62 14.32 12.95 9.08
N LEU A 63 13.19 12.72 8.43
CA LEU A 63 12.64 11.39 8.19
C LEU A 63 13.60 10.53 7.35
N ARG A 64 13.58 9.22 7.57
CA ARG A 64 14.34 8.26 6.74
C ARG A 64 13.86 8.23 5.27
N PRO A 65 12.55 8.17 4.95
CA PRO A 65 12.08 8.20 3.58
C PRO A 65 12.26 9.59 2.94
N ASN A 66 12.42 9.59 1.62
CA ASN A 66 12.35 10.82 0.86
C ASN A 66 10.90 11.31 0.80
N VAL A 67 10.68 12.58 1.09
CA VAL A 67 9.37 13.24 0.94
C VAL A 67 9.23 13.71 -0.49
N VAL A 68 8.22 13.23 -1.20
CA VAL A 68 7.91 13.58 -2.58
C VAL A 68 6.77 14.59 -2.61
N SER A 69 7.03 15.80 -3.08
CA SER A 69 6.00 16.81 -3.31
C SER A 69 5.30 16.56 -4.63
N LEU A 70 4.03 16.14 -4.60
CA LEU A 70 3.26 15.86 -5.82
C LEU A 70 2.79 17.18 -6.45
N CYS A 71 3.13 17.40 -7.73
CA CYS A 71 2.89 18.63 -8.48
C CYS A 71 2.22 18.31 -9.82
N ARG A 72 1.21 19.08 -10.19
CA ARG A 72 0.73 19.11 -11.57
C ARG A 72 1.85 19.68 -12.47
N THR A 73 1.70 19.54 -13.79
CA THR A 73 2.57 20.20 -14.78
C THR A 73 2.36 21.72 -14.80
N MET A 74 2.55 22.34 -13.64
CA MET A 74 2.36 23.78 -13.39
C MET A 74 3.53 24.30 -12.58
N LYS A 75 4.08 25.44 -13.02
CA LYS A 75 5.23 26.08 -12.35
C LYS A 75 4.89 26.45 -10.90
N GLU A 76 3.69 26.95 -10.66
CA GLU A 76 3.20 27.36 -9.35
C GLU A 76 3.15 26.21 -8.35
N ASP A 77 2.84 24.99 -8.79
CA ASP A 77 2.87 23.79 -7.93
C ASP A 77 4.31 23.43 -7.54
N ILE A 78 5.24 23.54 -8.49
CA ILE A 78 6.68 23.27 -8.26
C ILE A 78 7.29 24.36 -7.35
N ASP A 79 6.91 25.63 -7.53
CA ASP A 79 7.37 26.71 -6.66
C ASP A 79 6.95 26.46 -5.20
N LYS A 80 5.73 25.98 -4.95
CA LYS A 80 5.30 25.57 -3.58
C LYS A 80 6.13 24.44 -2.99
N ALA A 81 6.58 23.49 -3.82
CA ALA A 81 7.50 22.45 -3.36
C ALA A 81 8.88 23.03 -3.01
N ILE A 82 9.39 23.98 -3.81
CA ILE A 82 10.65 24.69 -3.54
C ILE A 82 10.56 25.48 -2.22
N GLU A 83 9.48 26.23 -2.02
CA GLU A 83 9.21 26.99 -0.78
C GLU A 83 9.12 26.09 0.48
N ALA A 84 8.78 24.84 0.28
CA ALA A 84 8.73 23.80 1.32
C ALA A 84 10.05 23.02 1.49
N ASP A 85 11.16 23.49 0.91
CA ASP A 85 12.48 22.86 0.99
C ASP A 85 12.53 21.43 0.45
N ALA A 86 11.63 21.09 -0.49
CA ALA A 86 11.54 19.76 -1.09
C ALA A 86 12.86 19.39 -1.81
N LYS A 87 13.21 18.10 -1.75
CA LYS A 87 14.31 17.51 -2.52
C LYS A 87 13.79 16.69 -3.70
N TRP A 88 12.57 16.17 -3.58
CA TRP A 88 11.90 15.36 -4.59
C TRP A 88 10.56 15.94 -4.98
N VAL A 89 10.28 15.93 -6.27
CA VAL A 89 8.96 16.26 -6.81
C VAL A 89 8.44 15.12 -7.67
N GLY A 90 7.15 14.85 -7.55
CA GLY A 90 6.40 13.97 -8.44
C GLY A 90 5.56 14.82 -9.40
N VAL A 91 6.09 15.20 -10.54
CA VAL A 91 5.32 15.91 -11.57
C VAL A 91 4.40 14.90 -12.26
N PHE A 92 3.12 15.19 -12.38
CA PHE A 92 2.18 14.25 -13.02
C PHE A 92 1.22 14.94 -13.98
N GLN A 93 0.77 14.18 -14.98
CA GLN A 93 -0.27 14.61 -15.92
C GLN A 93 -1.06 13.41 -16.46
N GLY A 94 -2.35 13.64 -16.75
CA GLY A 94 -3.18 12.66 -17.45
C GLY A 94 -2.74 12.48 -18.90
N THR A 95 -2.57 11.23 -19.32
CA THR A 95 -2.03 10.91 -20.65
C THR A 95 -3.00 10.14 -21.55
N SER A 96 -4.09 9.59 -21.01
CA SER A 96 -5.09 8.94 -21.87
C SER A 96 -5.83 9.95 -22.74
N GLN A 97 -6.32 9.48 -23.89
CA GLN A 97 -7.09 10.31 -24.83
C GLN A 97 -8.25 11.04 -24.15
N ILE A 98 -8.99 10.33 -23.29
CA ILE A 98 -10.10 10.94 -22.54
C ILE A 98 -9.63 12.04 -21.59
N HIS A 99 -8.44 11.91 -20.98
CA HIS A 99 -7.87 12.95 -20.13
C HIS A 99 -7.39 14.14 -20.95
N LEU A 100 -6.76 13.92 -22.11
CA LEU A 100 -6.36 15.02 -23.00
C LEU A 100 -7.57 15.84 -23.47
N GLU A 101 -8.62 15.17 -23.93
CA GLU A 101 -9.83 15.83 -24.46
C GLU A 101 -10.67 16.48 -23.37
N SER A 102 -11.04 15.73 -22.32
CA SER A 102 -12.08 16.12 -21.37
C SER A 102 -11.53 16.88 -20.16
N LYS A 103 -10.33 16.52 -19.68
CA LYS A 103 -9.71 17.11 -18.48
C LYS A 103 -8.76 18.25 -18.81
N LEU A 104 -7.88 18.05 -19.79
CA LEU A 104 -6.80 18.98 -20.10
C LEU A 104 -7.11 19.89 -21.28
N ARG A 105 -7.98 19.47 -22.20
CA ARG A 105 -8.40 20.17 -23.42
C ARG A 105 -7.20 20.58 -24.27
N MET A 106 -6.31 19.64 -24.56
CA MET A 106 -5.12 19.83 -25.36
C MET A 106 -4.80 18.59 -26.18
N ASP A 107 -4.04 18.75 -27.24
CA ASP A 107 -3.50 17.66 -28.03
C ASP A 107 -2.24 17.04 -27.39
N GLU A 108 -1.77 15.92 -27.96
CA GLU A 108 -0.58 15.20 -27.50
C GLU A 108 0.69 16.08 -27.50
N ASP A 109 0.89 16.90 -28.55
CA ASP A 109 2.09 17.70 -28.67
C ASP A 109 2.11 18.87 -27.68
N ALA A 110 0.97 19.51 -27.45
CA ALA A 110 0.82 20.52 -26.39
C ALA A 110 1.03 19.90 -25.01
N SER A 111 0.53 18.70 -24.80
CA SER A 111 0.74 17.94 -23.56
C SER A 111 2.24 17.64 -23.32
N ILE A 112 2.96 17.15 -24.33
CA ILE A 112 4.39 16.87 -24.23
C ILE A 112 5.18 18.15 -23.92
N ARG A 113 4.94 19.24 -24.62
CA ARG A 113 5.62 20.54 -24.32
C ARG A 113 5.43 20.96 -22.86
N LYS A 114 4.21 20.83 -22.35
CA LYS A 114 3.91 21.18 -20.96
C LYS A 114 4.63 20.28 -19.95
N ILE A 115 4.79 19.01 -20.26
CA ILE A 115 5.55 18.05 -19.45
C ILE A 115 7.03 18.43 -19.44
N GLU A 116 7.61 18.68 -20.64
CA GLU A 116 9.00 19.11 -20.79
C GLU A 116 9.29 20.38 -20.01
N GLU A 117 8.44 21.39 -20.14
CA GLU A 117 8.57 22.66 -19.41
C GLU A 117 8.56 22.45 -17.88
N ALA A 118 7.60 21.67 -17.35
CA ALA A 118 7.48 21.46 -15.92
C ALA A 118 8.64 20.61 -15.35
N VAL A 119 9.03 19.54 -16.05
CA VAL A 119 10.12 18.67 -15.60
C VAL A 119 11.47 19.38 -15.69
N SER A 120 11.75 20.09 -16.81
CA SER A 120 12.97 20.91 -16.95
C SER A 120 13.04 22.00 -15.91
N TYR A 121 11.92 22.65 -15.62
CA TYR A 121 11.87 23.66 -14.56
C TYR A 121 12.25 23.06 -13.21
N ALA A 122 11.64 21.95 -12.81
CA ALA A 122 11.97 21.26 -11.56
C ALA A 122 13.46 20.85 -11.50
N ALA A 123 13.99 20.26 -12.57
CA ALA A 123 15.39 19.84 -12.67
C ALA A 123 16.35 21.04 -12.59
N SER A 124 16.04 22.16 -13.27
CA SER A 124 16.85 23.39 -13.23
C SER A 124 16.92 24.02 -11.84
N ARG A 125 15.92 23.74 -10.98
CA ARG A 125 15.88 24.19 -9.58
C ARG A 125 16.59 23.22 -8.62
N GLY A 126 17.25 22.18 -9.15
CA GLY A 126 18.00 21.19 -8.37
C GLY A 126 17.12 20.11 -7.71
N LEU A 127 15.84 20.00 -8.09
CA LEU A 127 14.94 18.97 -7.58
C LEU A 127 15.14 17.66 -8.33
N LYS A 128 15.05 16.53 -7.61
CA LYS A 128 14.94 15.21 -8.25
C LYS A 128 13.50 15.02 -8.74
N ALA A 129 13.30 15.12 -10.05
CA ALA A 129 11.99 15.03 -10.66
C ALA A 129 11.65 13.58 -11.02
N ARG A 130 10.48 13.11 -10.56
CA ARG A 130 9.80 11.92 -11.05
C ARG A 130 8.65 12.37 -11.94
N PHE A 131 8.41 11.67 -13.06
CA PHE A 131 7.23 11.96 -13.88
C PHE A 131 6.21 10.84 -13.80
N GLY A 132 4.96 11.19 -13.48
CA GLY A 132 3.83 10.28 -13.35
C GLY A 132 2.85 10.41 -14.51
N LEU A 133 2.62 9.29 -15.22
CA LEU A 133 1.59 9.18 -16.25
C LEU A 133 0.29 8.74 -15.57
N GLU A 134 -0.60 9.69 -15.33
CA GLU A 134 -1.96 9.39 -14.85
C GLU A 134 -2.75 8.75 -15.99
N ASP A 135 -3.45 7.67 -15.68
CA ASP A 135 -4.21 6.88 -16.64
C ASP A 135 -3.36 6.22 -17.74
N ALA A 136 -2.15 5.81 -17.37
CA ALA A 136 -1.22 5.16 -18.28
C ALA A 136 -1.78 3.87 -18.89
N SER A 137 -2.63 3.17 -18.14
CA SER A 137 -3.29 1.92 -18.59
C SER A 137 -4.20 2.08 -19.80
N ARG A 138 -4.72 3.30 -20.07
CA ARG A 138 -5.57 3.64 -21.20
C ARG A 138 -4.92 4.60 -22.20
N THR A 139 -3.63 4.87 -22.04
CA THR A 139 -2.85 5.69 -22.97
C THR A 139 -2.40 4.85 -24.15
N SER A 140 -2.45 5.41 -25.39
CA SER A 140 -1.90 4.74 -26.56
C SER A 140 -0.39 4.51 -26.37
N TYR A 141 0.09 3.35 -26.80
CA TYR A 141 1.49 2.97 -26.56
C TYR A 141 2.49 3.98 -27.15
N ASP A 142 2.28 4.42 -28.38
CA ASP A 142 3.19 5.34 -29.06
C ASP A 142 3.29 6.68 -28.34
N TYR A 143 2.16 7.24 -27.93
CA TYR A 143 2.13 8.48 -27.17
C TYR A 143 2.72 8.29 -25.76
N LEU A 144 2.44 7.17 -25.10
CA LEU A 144 3.02 6.86 -23.79
C LEU A 144 4.56 6.85 -23.86
N ILE A 145 5.14 6.21 -24.86
CA ILE A 145 6.60 6.16 -25.04
C ILE A 145 7.18 7.54 -25.40
N ARG A 146 6.52 8.29 -26.29
CA ARG A 146 6.91 9.69 -26.57
C ARG A 146 6.95 10.53 -25.30
N THR A 147 5.93 10.41 -24.47
CA THR A 147 5.83 11.12 -23.19
C THR A 147 6.93 10.71 -22.20
N CYS A 148 7.22 9.41 -22.07
CA CYS A 148 8.30 8.93 -21.21
C CYS A 148 9.68 9.44 -21.65
N ARG A 149 9.95 9.44 -22.97
CA ARG A 149 11.20 9.97 -23.53
C ARG A 149 11.32 11.47 -23.31
N ALA A 150 10.26 12.23 -23.59
CA ALA A 150 10.22 13.67 -23.36
C ALA A 150 10.49 14.02 -21.89
N ALA A 151 9.84 13.34 -20.95
CA ALA A 151 10.08 13.52 -19.53
C ALA A 151 11.53 13.20 -19.12
N ARG A 152 12.11 12.10 -19.64
CA ARG A 152 13.51 11.73 -19.40
C ARG A 152 14.46 12.82 -19.92
N ASP A 153 14.27 13.24 -21.16
CA ASP A 153 15.15 14.20 -21.82
C ASP A 153 15.04 15.60 -21.17
N ALA A 154 13.89 15.90 -20.56
CA ALA A 154 13.67 17.07 -19.70
C ALA A 154 14.29 16.95 -18.30
N GLY A 155 14.84 15.79 -17.90
CA GLY A 155 15.54 15.60 -16.63
C GLY A 155 14.80 14.78 -15.57
N ALA A 156 13.73 14.07 -15.93
CA ALA A 156 13.11 13.13 -15.00
C ALA A 156 14.07 11.97 -14.71
N CYS A 157 14.14 11.57 -13.44
CA CYS A 157 15.00 10.47 -12.98
C CYS A 157 14.23 9.15 -12.76
N ARG A 158 12.91 9.16 -12.80
CA ARG A 158 12.02 7.99 -12.66
C ARG A 158 10.70 8.24 -13.39
N ILE A 159 10.06 7.18 -13.84
CA ILE A 159 8.72 7.19 -14.45
C ILE A 159 7.75 6.43 -13.55
N THR A 160 6.59 7.00 -13.28
CA THR A 160 5.49 6.30 -12.59
C THR A 160 4.37 5.99 -13.59
N LEU A 161 4.00 4.72 -13.69
CA LEU A 161 2.84 4.27 -14.46
C LEU A 161 1.65 4.07 -13.52
N ALA A 162 0.58 4.85 -13.72
CA ALA A 162 -0.62 4.73 -12.91
C ALA A 162 -1.72 3.99 -13.67
N ASP A 163 -2.16 2.86 -13.12
CA ASP A 163 -3.42 2.21 -13.46
C ASP A 163 -4.55 2.88 -12.65
N THR A 164 -4.89 4.09 -13.08
CA THR A 164 -5.74 5.03 -12.35
C THR A 164 -7.15 4.49 -12.09
N LEU A 165 -7.67 3.63 -12.95
CA LEU A 165 -9.01 3.04 -12.80
C LEU A 165 -8.98 1.56 -12.41
N GLY A 166 -7.80 1.00 -12.11
CA GLY A 166 -7.68 -0.43 -11.80
C GLY A 166 -8.16 -1.34 -12.94
N ALA A 167 -7.94 -0.91 -14.19
CA ALA A 167 -8.48 -1.56 -15.39
C ALA A 167 -7.56 -2.59 -16.05
N MET A 168 -6.32 -2.72 -15.52
CA MET A 168 -5.33 -3.64 -16.08
C MET A 168 -5.50 -5.06 -15.56
N ARG A 169 -5.14 -6.03 -16.41
CA ARG A 169 -4.87 -7.41 -16.01
C ARG A 169 -3.37 -7.58 -15.77
N PRO A 170 -2.96 -8.54 -14.91
CA PRO A 170 -1.54 -8.72 -14.58
C PRO A 170 -0.63 -8.98 -15.78
N ASP A 171 -1.09 -9.77 -16.77
CA ASP A 171 -0.35 -10.02 -18.01
C ASP A 171 -0.09 -8.74 -18.81
N ARG A 172 -1.09 -7.85 -18.90
CA ARG A 172 -0.97 -6.56 -19.58
C ARG A 172 -0.10 -5.57 -18.82
N MET A 173 -0.20 -5.56 -17.49
CA MET A 173 0.68 -4.74 -16.66
C MET A 173 2.14 -5.17 -16.83
N LYS A 174 2.41 -6.47 -16.82
CA LYS A 174 3.75 -7.02 -17.06
C LYS A 174 4.30 -6.61 -18.42
N GLU A 175 3.49 -6.73 -19.48
CA GLU A 175 3.86 -6.33 -20.83
C GLU A 175 4.15 -4.83 -20.92
N LEU A 176 3.28 -3.98 -20.37
CA LEU A 176 3.44 -2.53 -20.37
C LEU A 176 4.73 -2.11 -19.68
N VAL A 177 4.96 -2.58 -18.46
CA VAL A 177 6.17 -2.23 -17.68
C VAL A 177 7.44 -2.68 -18.38
N ALA A 178 7.47 -3.91 -18.92
CA ALA A 178 8.64 -4.42 -19.65
C ALA A 178 8.98 -3.54 -20.86
N LYS A 179 7.97 -3.16 -21.66
CA LYS A 179 8.12 -2.30 -22.83
C LYS A 179 8.58 -0.89 -22.45
N VAL A 180 7.91 -0.27 -21.47
CA VAL A 180 8.27 1.09 -21.03
C VAL A 180 9.68 1.12 -20.45
N LYS A 181 10.06 0.12 -19.65
CA LYS A 181 11.40 0.02 -19.10
C LYS A 181 12.48 -0.04 -20.19
N ALA A 182 12.24 -0.83 -21.23
CA ALA A 182 13.17 -0.95 -22.36
C ALA A 182 13.33 0.37 -23.14
N GLU A 183 12.24 1.10 -23.33
CA GLU A 183 12.20 2.30 -24.19
C GLU A 183 12.53 3.60 -23.46
N ALA A 184 12.11 3.74 -22.19
CA ALA A 184 12.34 4.95 -21.43
C ALA A 184 13.77 5.01 -20.85
N GLY A 185 14.38 3.85 -20.54
CA GLY A 185 15.73 3.79 -19.97
C GLY A 185 15.83 4.33 -18.54
N LEU A 186 14.69 4.48 -17.84
CA LEU A 186 14.59 4.97 -16.46
C LEU A 186 14.00 3.90 -15.52
N PRO A 187 14.26 4.00 -14.22
CA PRO A 187 13.55 3.21 -13.23
C PRO A 187 12.03 3.45 -13.31
N ILE A 188 11.26 2.36 -13.25
CA ILE A 188 9.81 2.39 -13.34
C ILE A 188 9.20 2.18 -11.95
N ASP A 189 8.25 3.04 -11.61
CA ASP A 189 7.37 2.93 -10.46
C ASP A 189 5.96 2.59 -10.93
N VAL A 190 5.17 1.92 -10.10
CA VAL A 190 3.78 1.61 -10.42
C VAL A 190 2.84 2.05 -9.31
N HIS A 191 1.68 2.56 -9.71
CA HIS A 191 0.60 2.99 -8.85
C HIS A 191 -0.70 2.34 -9.33
N CYS A 192 -1.11 1.24 -8.68
CA CYS A 192 -2.22 0.41 -9.14
C CYS A 192 -3.44 0.58 -8.24
N HIS A 193 -4.54 1.13 -8.78
CA HIS A 193 -5.82 1.17 -8.10
C HIS A 193 -6.49 -0.20 -8.03
N ASN A 194 -7.43 -0.36 -7.09
CA ASN A 194 -7.98 -1.67 -6.70
C ASN A 194 -9.45 -1.86 -7.11
N ASP A 195 -9.93 -1.13 -8.10
CA ASP A 195 -11.35 -1.10 -8.50
C ASP A 195 -11.91 -2.48 -8.85
N LEU A 196 -11.10 -3.36 -9.39
CA LEU A 196 -11.45 -4.75 -9.69
C LEU A 196 -10.75 -5.77 -8.77
N GLY A 197 -10.14 -5.32 -7.66
CA GLY A 197 -9.46 -6.21 -6.73
C GLY A 197 -8.09 -6.73 -7.21
N LEU A 198 -7.51 -6.15 -8.26
CA LEU A 198 -6.28 -6.65 -8.89
C LEU A 198 -5.02 -5.83 -8.56
N ALA A 199 -5.11 -4.82 -7.70
CA ALA A 199 -3.99 -3.91 -7.44
C ALA A 199 -2.70 -4.65 -7.03
N LEU A 200 -2.78 -5.58 -6.06
CA LEU A 200 -1.63 -6.38 -5.65
C LEU A 200 -1.10 -7.23 -6.81
N ALA A 201 -1.97 -7.96 -7.51
CA ALA A 201 -1.57 -8.83 -8.61
C ALA A 201 -0.89 -8.05 -9.76
N ASN A 202 -1.43 -6.87 -10.09
CA ASN A 202 -0.82 -5.97 -11.09
C ASN A 202 0.55 -5.46 -10.62
N SER A 203 0.70 -5.12 -9.34
CA SER A 203 1.98 -4.64 -8.80
C SER A 203 3.05 -5.74 -8.76
N LEU A 204 2.66 -6.98 -8.43
CA LEU A 204 3.57 -8.13 -8.50
C LEU A 204 3.98 -8.42 -9.95
N ALA A 205 3.05 -8.37 -10.90
CA ALA A 205 3.36 -8.52 -12.32
C ALA A 205 4.28 -7.40 -12.84
N ALA A 206 4.10 -6.17 -12.36
CA ALA A 206 4.99 -5.05 -12.65
C ALA A 206 6.41 -5.28 -12.08
N TYR A 207 6.52 -5.77 -10.84
CA TYR A 207 7.79 -6.16 -10.23
C TYR A 207 8.52 -7.22 -11.08
N GLU A 208 7.82 -8.27 -11.49
CA GLU A 208 8.37 -9.31 -12.37
C GLU A 208 8.88 -8.76 -13.72
N ALA A 209 8.27 -7.68 -14.21
CA ALA A 209 8.71 -6.96 -15.42
C ALA A 209 9.86 -5.97 -15.13
N GLY A 210 10.25 -5.82 -13.87
CA GLY A 210 11.37 -4.99 -13.43
C GLY A 210 10.98 -3.58 -13.02
N ALA A 211 9.76 -3.36 -12.55
CA ALA A 211 9.43 -2.18 -11.77
C ALA A 211 10.28 -2.13 -10.50
N SER A 212 10.74 -0.96 -10.14
CA SER A 212 11.70 -0.75 -9.04
C SER A 212 11.05 -0.14 -7.78
N CYS A 213 9.81 0.33 -7.88
CA CYS A 213 9.06 0.88 -6.76
C CYS A 213 7.56 0.60 -6.95
N VAL A 214 6.89 0.25 -5.85
CA VAL A 214 5.44 0.10 -5.80
C VAL A 214 4.87 1.13 -4.83
N HIS A 215 3.82 1.83 -5.28
CA HIS A 215 3.07 2.74 -4.42
C HIS A 215 2.02 1.98 -3.62
N THR A 216 1.98 2.22 -2.31
CA THR A 216 1.08 1.58 -1.37
C THR A 216 0.38 2.59 -0.48
N THR A 217 -0.67 2.15 0.23
CA THR A 217 -1.17 2.86 1.39
C THR A 217 -1.39 1.88 2.55
N ILE A 218 -1.36 2.37 3.77
CA ILE A 218 -1.81 1.62 4.93
C ILE A 218 -3.28 1.23 4.70
N ASN A 219 -3.61 -0.04 4.88
CA ASN A 219 -4.94 -0.62 4.65
C ASN A 219 -5.49 -0.50 3.21
N GLY A 220 -4.69 -0.01 2.27
CA GLY A 220 -5.10 0.15 0.88
C GLY A 220 -6.06 1.32 0.65
N CYS A 221 -6.20 2.23 1.60
CA CYS A 221 -7.10 3.37 1.47
C CYS A 221 -6.63 4.35 0.38
N GLY A 222 -7.59 5.03 -0.26
CA GLY A 222 -7.34 5.97 -1.35
C GLY A 222 -8.63 6.34 -2.07
N GLU A 223 -8.48 7.04 -3.16
CA GLU A 223 -9.60 7.43 -4.02
C GLU A 223 -10.44 6.21 -4.42
N ARG A 224 -11.76 6.31 -4.37
CA ARG A 224 -12.75 5.24 -4.60
C ARG A 224 -12.55 4.05 -3.64
N VAL A 225 -11.89 2.97 -4.12
CA VAL A 225 -11.61 1.75 -3.37
C VAL A 225 -10.13 1.57 -3.04
N GLY A 226 -9.34 2.62 -3.30
CA GLY A 226 -7.93 2.71 -2.95
C GLY A 226 -6.97 1.97 -3.87
N ILE A 227 -5.81 1.65 -3.34
CA ILE A 227 -4.67 1.08 -4.07
C ILE A 227 -4.11 -0.16 -3.35
N VAL A 228 -2.90 -0.57 -3.74
CA VAL A 228 -2.18 -1.69 -3.13
C VAL A 228 -2.01 -1.49 -1.62
N LYS A 229 -2.35 -2.52 -0.85
CA LYS A 229 -2.17 -2.51 0.61
C LYS A 229 -0.72 -2.80 0.99
N LEU A 230 -0.15 -1.93 1.82
CA LEU A 230 1.25 -2.06 2.29
C LEU A 230 1.52 -3.45 2.89
N ALA A 231 0.67 -3.94 3.78
CA ALA A 231 0.87 -5.21 4.46
C ALA A 231 0.82 -6.41 3.49
N GLU A 232 -0.08 -6.38 2.52
CA GLU A 232 -0.21 -7.45 1.53
C GLU A 232 1.01 -7.49 0.60
N LEU A 233 1.50 -6.33 0.14
CA LEU A 233 2.70 -6.25 -0.69
C LEU A 233 3.93 -6.79 0.05
N VAL A 234 4.19 -6.32 1.27
CA VAL A 234 5.37 -6.73 2.05
C VAL A 234 5.40 -8.24 2.26
N MET A 235 4.27 -8.83 2.64
CA MET A 235 4.22 -10.26 2.89
C MET A 235 4.23 -11.09 1.60
N ALA A 236 3.61 -10.61 0.52
CA ALA A 236 3.69 -11.27 -0.78
C ALA A 236 5.14 -11.31 -1.31
N MET A 237 5.89 -10.20 -1.19
CA MET A 237 7.29 -10.16 -1.59
C MET A 237 8.15 -11.16 -0.80
N GLU A 238 7.97 -11.23 0.51
CA GLU A 238 8.73 -12.16 1.35
C GLU A 238 8.37 -13.63 1.06
N ILE A 239 7.08 -13.95 0.99
CA ILE A 239 6.61 -15.34 0.94
C ILE A 239 6.66 -15.92 -0.48
N LEU A 240 6.26 -15.14 -1.49
CA LEU A 240 6.15 -15.65 -2.86
C LEU A 240 7.45 -15.49 -3.67
N TYR A 241 8.24 -14.46 -3.35
CA TYR A 241 9.48 -14.16 -4.09
C TYR A 241 10.75 -14.38 -3.28
N GLY A 242 10.65 -14.63 -1.96
CA GLY A 242 11.81 -14.74 -1.08
C GLY A 242 12.56 -13.42 -0.87
N GLU A 243 11.95 -12.30 -1.26
CA GLU A 243 12.55 -10.96 -1.21
C GLU A 243 12.25 -10.28 0.14
N ARG A 244 13.28 -10.11 0.95
CA ARG A 244 13.16 -9.35 2.21
C ARG A 244 13.33 -7.87 1.94
N LEU A 245 12.22 -7.14 2.03
CA LEU A 245 12.24 -5.68 1.99
C LEU A 245 12.88 -5.14 3.28
N ASN A 246 13.55 -3.99 3.17
CA ASN A 246 14.23 -3.38 4.32
C ASN A 246 13.24 -2.61 5.23
N VAL A 247 12.24 -3.31 5.73
CA VAL A 247 11.16 -2.78 6.58
C VAL A 247 11.00 -3.60 7.86
N LYS A 248 10.48 -2.97 8.91
CA LYS A 248 10.10 -3.60 10.18
C LYS A 248 8.70 -4.18 10.09
N LYS A 249 8.54 -5.34 9.45
CA LYS A 249 7.22 -5.95 9.18
C LYS A 249 6.39 -6.23 10.44
N GLU A 250 7.01 -6.37 11.59
CA GLU A 250 6.36 -6.50 12.89
C GLU A 250 5.52 -5.27 13.28
N MET A 251 5.69 -4.13 12.59
CA MET A 251 4.88 -2.93 12.78
C MET A 251 3.59 -2.92 11.94
N LEU A 252 3.39 -3.86 11.02
CA LEU A 252 2.27 -3.84 10.06
C LEU A 252 0.91 -3.79 10.74
N TYR A 253 0.71 -4.59 11.78
CA TYR A 253 -0.54 -4.59 12.54
C TYR A 253 -0.76 -3.25 13.27
N ALA A 254 0.29 -2.71 13.90
CA ALA A 254 0.21 -1.43 14.61
C ALA A 254 -0.07 -0.26 13.66
N LEU A 255 0.56 -0.22 12.47
CA LEU A 255 0.27 0.76 11.42
C LEU A 255 -1.20 0.69 10.98
N SER A 256 -1.71 -0.53 10.76
CA SER A 256 -3.11 -0.73 10.36
C SER A 256 -4.11 -0.24 11.43
N GLU A 257 -3.87 -0.57 12.70
CA GLU A 257 -4.74 -0.12 13.80
C GLU A 257 -4.65 1.41 13.99
N LYS A 258 -3.46 2.00 13.89
CA LYS A 258 -3.27 3.45 14.01
C LYS A 258 -3.96 4.20 12.87
N PHE A 259 -3.83 3.73 11.65
CA PHE A 259 -4.56 4.29 10.50
C PHE A 259 -6.08 4.18 10.70
N SER A 260 -6.57 3.04 11.17
CA SER A 260 -7.99 2.81 11.47
C SER A 260 -8.51 3.79 12.53
N GLU A 261 -7.72 4.02 13.60
CA GLU A 261 -8.02 5.01 14.63
C GLU A 261 -8.13 6.42 14.06
N PHE A 262 -7.18 6.84 13.23
CA PHE A 262 -7.12 8.21 12.72
C PHE A 262 -8.09 8.48 11.57
N SER A 263 -8.32 7.51 10.71
CA SER A 263 -9.23 7.63 9.57
C SER A 263 -10.70 7.46 9.94
N GLY A 264 -10.99 6.83 11.09
CA GLY A 264 -12.34 6.42 11.46
C GLY A 264 -12.87 5.22 10.65
N ILE A 265 -12.05 4.64 9.75
CA ILE A 265 -12.42 3.48 8.96
C ILE A 265 -11.90 2.22 9.65
N PRO A 266 -12.78 1.35 10.18
CA PRO A 266 -12.35 0.12 10.83
C PRO A 266 -11.60 -0.81 9.87
N THR A 267 -10.47 -1.38 10.32
CA THR A 267 -9.81 -2.45 9.58
C THR A 267 -10.79 -3.61 9.37
N CYS A 268 -11.00 -4.00 8.10
CA CYS A 268 -11.86 -5.14 7.78
C CYS A 268 -11.35 -6.39 8.52
N PRO A 269 -12.19 -7.09 9.30
CA PRO A 269 -11.75 -8.30 10.01
C PRO A 269 -11.17 -9.38 9.10
N LEU A 270 -11.60 -9.44 7.84
CA LEU A 270 -11.15 -10.41 6.82
C LEU A 270 -9.96 -9.90 6.00
N MET A 271 -9.40 -8.73 6.31
CA MET A 271 -8.23 -8.22 5.59
C MET A 271 -7.04 -9.17 5.78
N PRO A 272 -6.36 -9.55 4.71
CA PRO A 272 -5.14 -10.35 4.81
C PRO A 272 -4.10 -9.69 5.73
N VAL A 273 -3.29 -10.49 6.39
CA VAL A 273 -2.16 -10.10 7.25
C VAL A 273 -2.56 -9.35 8.53
N VAL A 274 -3.29 -8.24 8.43
CA VAL A 274 -3.57 -7.32 9.55
C VAL A 274 -5.00 -7.41 10.08
N GLY A 275 -5.91 -8.08 9.37
CA GLY A 275 -7.29 -8.24 9.83
C GLY A 275 -7.38 -9.11 11.11
N LYS A 276 -8.38 -8.83 11.94
CA LYS A 276 -8.57 -9.57 13.19
C LYS A 276 -8.79 -11.08 13.00
N ASN A 277 -9.29 -11.50 11.83
CA ASN A 277 -9.53 -12.90 11.50
C ASN A 277 -8.36 -13.57 10.76
N ALA A 278 -7.31 -12.83 10.38
CA ALA A 278 -6.18 -13.38 9.62
C ALA A 278 -5.52 -14.60 10.33
N PHE A 279 -5.56 -14.61 11.68
CA PHE A 279 -5.01 -15.69 12.49
C PHE A 279 -6.02 -16.18 13.56
N ARG A 280 -7.32 -16.15 13.21
CA ARG A 280 -8.38 -16.76 14.02
C ARG A 280 -8.78 -18.11 13.46
N HIS A 281 -8.74 -19.12 14.33
CA HIS A 281 -9.02 -20.50 13.97
C HIS A 281 -10.24 -21.02 14.74
N LYS A 282 -11.26 -21.44 14.00
CA LYS A 282 -12.56 -21.91 14.56
C LYS A 282 -12.79 -23.42 14.35
N SER A 283 -12.33 -23.96 13.21
CA SER A 283 -12.54 -25.37 12.87
C SER A 283 -11.75 -26.30 13.78
N GLY A 284 -12.42 -27.29 14.37
CA GLY A 284 -11.77 -28.29 15.23
C GLY A 284 -10.67 -29.11 14.53
N ILE A 285 -10.81 -29.34 13.22
CA ILE A 285 -9.78 -30.02 12.41
C ILE A 285 -8.54 -29.13 12.29
N HIS A 286 -8.75 -27.83 11.94
CA HIS A 286 -7.64 -26.88 11.81
C HIS A 286 -6.94 -26.65 13.15
N THR A 287 -7.67 -26.43 14.23
CA THR A 287 -7.07 -26.19 15.54
C THR A 287 -6.32 -27.41 16.07
N ALA A 288 -6.81 -28.63 15.84
CA ALA A 288 -6.09 -29.85 16.21
C ALA A 288 -4.76 -30.01 15.45
N ALA A 289 -4.72 -29.64 14.18
CA ALA A 289 -3.49 -29.67 13.40
C ALA A 289 -2.51 -28.56 13.80
N LEU A 290 -2.99 -27.34 13.98
CA LEU A 290 -2.20 -26.20 14.44
C LEU A 290 -1.53 -26.44 15.80
N LEU A 291 -2.23 -27.09 16.73
CA LEU A 291 -1.68 -27.45 18.04
C LEU A 291 -0.53 -28.45 17.95
N ARG A 292 -0.43 -29.21 16.84
CA ARG A 292 0.69 -30.12 16.55
C ARG A 292 1.82 -29.42 15.81
N ASP A 293 1.46 -28.68 14.75
CA ASP A 293 2.40 -27.92 13.94
C ASP A 293 1.67 -26.70 13.31
N LYS A 294 2.09 -25.51 13.67
CA LYS A 294 1.51 -24.23 13.21
C LYS A 294 1.52 -24.11 11.68
N ARG A 295 2.54 -24.64 11.02
CA ARG A 295 2.71 -24.59 9.56
C ARG A 295 1.61 -25.32 8.78
N THR A 296 0.75 -26.10 9.45
CA THR A 296 -0.37 -26.78 8.79
C THR A 296 -1.43 -25.83 8.26
N TYR A 297 -1.62 -24.65 8.88
CA TYR A 297 -2.64 -23.66 8.49
C TYR A 297 -2.18 -22.21 8.62
N GLU A 298 -0.94 -21.96 8.99
CA GLU A 298 -0.36 -20.61 9.01
C GLU A 298 0.85 -20.55 8.08
N LEU A 299 0.82 -19.62 7.14
CA LEU A 299 1.86 -19.41 6.15
C LEU A 299 3.09 -18.73 6.76
N PHE A 300 2.89 -17.97 7.82
CA PHE A 300 3.91 -17.30 8.64
C PHE A 300 3.38 -17.08 10.06
N GLU A 301 4.29 -16.89 11.00
CA GLU A 301 3.94 -16.64 12.40
C GLU A 301 3.26 -15.27 12.55
N PRO A 302 2.09 -15.17 13.24
CA PRO A 302 1.37 -13.90 13.40
C PRO A 302 2.19 -12.80 14.05
N GLN A 303 3.08 -13.15 14.98
CA GLN A 303 3.96 -12.21 15.67
C GLN A 303 4.94 -11.52 14.71
N SER A 304 5.30 -12.17 13.61
CA SER A 304 6.20 -11.59 12.62
C SER A 304 5.64 -10.32 11.93
N VAL A 305 4.33 -10.12 12.02
CA VAL A 305 3.61 -8.95 11.50
C VAL A 305 2.94 -8.13 12.61
N GLY A 306 3.24 -8.42 13.88
CA GLY A 306 2.65 -7.77 15.04
C GLY A 306 1.24 -8.23 15.39
N ASN A 307 0.69 -9.23 14.69
CA ASN A 307 -0.63 -9.80 14.94
C ASN A 307 -0.54 -10.95 15.96
N ARG A 308 -1.67 -11.63 16.24
CA ARG A 308 -1.76 -12.65 17.29
C ARG A 308 -2.66 -13.79 16.85
N ARG A 309 -2.27 -15.04 17.19
CA ARG A 309 -3.11 -16.21 17.02
C ARG A 309 -4.24 -16.21 18.04
N ARG A 310 -5.41 -16.63 17.58
CA ARG A 310 -6.59 -16.77 18.42
C ARG A 310 -7.39 -18.02 18.05
N TYR A 311 -8.01 -18.63 19.05
CA TYR A 311 -8.88 -19.76 18.87
C TYR A 311 -10.32 -19.38 19.28
N ILE A 312 -11.26 -19.71 18.40
CA ILE A 312 -12.67 -19.43 18.62
C ILE A 312 -13.38 -20.70 19.12
N LEU A 313 -13.97 -20.62 20.31
CA LEU A 313 -14.82 -21.67 20.82
C LEU A 313 -16.25 -21.45 20.34
N GLY A 314 -16.83 -22.54 19.84
CA GLY A 314 -18.20 -22.54 19.34
C GLY A 314 -18.60 -23.92 18.84
N GLU A 315 -19.60 -23.97 18.00
CA GLU A 315 -20.18 -25.19 17.45
C GLU A 315 -19.15 -26.16 16.81
N TYR A 316 -18.09 -25.61 16.16
CA TYR A 316 -17.06 -26.37 15.47
C TYR A 316 -15.86 -26.77 16.34
N THR A 317 -15.91 -26.46 17.65
CA THR A 317 -14.80 -26.76 18.57
C THR A 317 -14.57 -28.27 18.70
N GLY A 318 -13.29 -28.68 18.64
CA GLY A 318 -12.84 -30.05 18.82
C GLY A 318 -12.23 -30.33 20.19
N LYS A 319 -12.09 -31.63 20.53
CA LYS A 319 -11.50 -32.08 21.80
C LYS A 319 -10.08 -31.55 22.02
N ALA A 320 -9.27 -31.49 20.96
CA ALA A 320 -7.88 -31.03 21.06
C ALA A 320 -7.78 -29.58 21.58
N LEU A 321 -8.62 -28.66 21.05
CA LEU A 321 -8.65 -27.27 21.52
C LEU A 321 -9.13 -27.19 22.99
N MET A 322 -10.16 -27.94 23.37
CA MET A 322 -10.63 -27.95 24.74
C MET A 322 -9.58 -28.46 25.73
N LYS A 323 -8.80 -29.47 25.34
CA LYS A 323 -7.71 -29.96 26.18
C LYS A 323 -6.60 -28.89 26.29
N HIS A 324 -6.20 -28.28 25.19
CA HIS A 324 -5.22 -27.20 25.18
C HIS A 324 -5.64 -26.04 26.10
N LEU A 325 -6.91 -25.64 26.03
CA LEU A 325 -7.46 -24.59 26.91
C LEU A 325 -7.46 -24.98 28.37
N SER A 326 -7.88 -26.23 28.67
CA SER A 326 -7.86 -26.77 30.03
C SER A 326 -6.44 -26.72 30.63
N ASP A 327 -5.46 -27.14 29.85
CA ASP A 327 -4.06 -27.14 30.26
C ASP A 327 -3.53 -25.70 30.44
N SER A 328 -3.77 -24.82 29.46
CA SER A 328 -3.33 -23.42 29.49
C SER A 328 -3.95 -22.60 30.64
N LEU A 329 -5.16 -22.93 31.01
CA LEU A 329 -5.88 -22.27 32.13
C LEU A 329 -5.73 -23.04 33.47
N HIS A 330 -4.89 -24.05 33.52
CA HIS A 330 -4.64 -24.91 34.70
C HIS A 330 -5.92 -25.54 35.30
N MET A 331 -6.93 -25.81 34.46
CA MET A 331 -8.21 -26.38 34.88
C MET A 331 -8.13 -27.90 35.10
N ASN A 332 -7.18 -28.59 34.46
CA ASN A 332 -6.96 -30.03 34.59
C ASN A 332 -8.21 -30.90 34.38
N LEU A 333 -9.04 -30.54 33.38
CA LEU A 333 -10.30 -31.25 33.11
C LEU A 333 -10.05 -32.68 32.61
N SER A 334 -10.81 -33.64 33.15
CA SER A 334 -10.82 -35.02 32.65
C SER A 334 -11.41 -35.08 31.23
N ASP A 335 -11.16 -36.17 30.52
CA ASP A 335 -11.72 -36.42 29.17
C ASP A 335 -13.26 -36.41 29.19
N GLU A 336 -13.88 -36.91 30.26
CA GLU A 336 -15.35 -36.91 30.44
C GLU A 336 -15.88 -35.49 30.65
N GLN A 337 -15.20 -34.69 31.46
CA GLN A 337 -15.52 -33.28 31.66
C GLN A 337 -15.40 -32.48 30.36
N ILE A 338 -14.32 -32.69 29.60
CA ILE A 338 -14.13 -32.09 28.27
C ILE A 338 -15.29 -32.44 27.34
N GLN A 339 -15.68 -33.71 27.27
CA GLN A 339 -16.80 -34.14 26.42
C GLN A 339 -18.13 -33.52 26.85
N ARG A 340 -18.36 -33.39 28.14
CA ARG A 340 -19.57 -32.73 28.67
C ARG A 340 -19.60 -31.25 28.26
N GLU A 341 -18.51 -30.53 28.44
CA GLU A 341 -18.45 -29.10 28.08
C GLU A 341 -18.57 -28.90 26.55
N LEU A 342 -17.96 -29.78 25.73
CA LEU A 342 -18.13 -29.76 24.27
C LEU A 342 -19.61 -29.94 23.88
N ARG A 343 -20.37 -30.84 24.53
CA ARG A 343 -21.78 -30.99 24.22
C ARG A 343 -22.57 -29.72 24.56
N LYS A 344 -22.25 -29.06 25.67
CA LYS A 344 -22.90 -27.79 26.06
C LYS A 344 -22.58 -26.68 25.04
N ILE A 345 -21.30 -26.55 24.65
CA ILE A 345 -20.86 -25.54 23.69
C ILE A 345 -21.56 -25.74 22.35
N LYS A 346 -21.56 -26.96 21.81
CA LYS A 346 -22.24 -27.30 20.56
C LYS A 346 -23.75 -27.12 20.60
N GLY A 347 -24.37 -27.38 21.75
CA GLY A 347 -25.80 -27.21 21.92
C GLY A 347 -26.27 -25.76 22.03
N LYS A 348 -25.39 -24.82 22.34
CA LYS A 348 -25.71 -23.38 22.36
C LYS A 348 -25.76 -22.74 20.98
N GLY A 349 -25.06 -23.32 20.00
CA GLY A 349 -24.83 -22.71 18.69
C GLY A 349 -23.95 -21.45 18.74
N GLY A 350 -23.43 -21.04 17.58
CA GLY A 350 -22.64 -19.82 17.45
C GLY A 350 -21.25 -19.86 18.10
N ASP A 351 -20.64 -18.68 18.19
CA ASP A 351 -19.31 -18.46 18.80
C ASP A 351 -19.48 -17.93 20.22
N ILE A 352 -18.77 -18.53 21.18
CA ILE A 352 -18.97 -18.28 22.61
C ILE A 352 -17.79 -17.53 23.20
N PHE A 353 -16.57 -17.80 22.73
CA PHE A 353 -15.37 -17.27 23.35
C PHE A 353 -14.21 -17.17 22.35
N ASP A 354 -13.42 -16.08 22.44
CA ASP A 354 -12.23 -15.80 21.66
C ASP A 354 -11.01 -15.91 22.58
N PHE A 355 -10.28 -17.02 22.46
CA PHE A 355 -9.10 -17.30 23.28
C PHE A 355 -7.81 -16.88 22.54
N ARG A 356 -6.94 -16.21 23.28
CA ARG A 356 -5.61 -15.81 22.80
C ARG A 356 -4.57 -16.84 23.24
N ASP A 357 -3.83 -17.36 22.27
CA ASP A 357 -2.68 -18.25 22.46
C ASP A 357 -1.42 -17.46 22.79
#